data_21f546ad5ada49e4dc6c82dcc6aff731
#
_entry.id   21f546ad5ada49e4dc6c82dcc6aff731
#
_cell.length_a   1.000
_cell.length_b   1.000
_cell.length_c   1.000
_cell.angle_alpha   90.00
_cell.angle_beta   90.00
_cell.angle_gamma   90.00
#
_symmetry.space_group_name_H-M   'P 1'
#
loop_
_entity.id
_entity.type
_entity.pdbx_description
1 polymer ?
#
loop_
_entity_poly.entity_id
_entity_poly.type
_entity_poly.pdbx_seq_one_letter_code
_entity_poly.pdbx_strand_id
1 'polypeptide(L)'
;MTVWLDAHLSPTIAPWLAATFSVVAVPVRDLGLREAQDPPIFAAAKAAGVVVMTKDADFAEMVERLGPPPQVLWLRCGNTSNAALRRVLASELPAALIRLAIGVPLIEIGAEEDGSSE
;
A
#
# COMPACT_ATOMS: atom_id res chain seq x y z
N MET A 1 -9.25 -9.74 -2.18
CA MET A 1 -8.62 -8.57 -1.52
C MET A 1 -8.42 -7.47 -2.53
N THR A 2 -8.78 -6.27 -2.17
CA THR A 2 -8.63 -5.10 -3.04
C THR A 2 -7.61 -4.15 -2.44
N VAL A 3 -6.65 -3.71 -3.25
CA VAL A 3 -5.59 -2.79 -2.85
C VAL A 3 -5.71 -1.52 -3.69
N TRP A 4 -5.80 -0.39 -3.02
CA TRP A 4 -5.78 0.92 -3.68
C TRP A 4 -4.36 1.47 -3.64
N LEU A 5 -3.85 1.89 -4.79
CA LEU A 5 -2.52 2.48 -4.90
C LEU A 5 -2.61 4.00 -4.83
N ASP A 6 -1.89 4.56 -3.87
CA ASP A 6 -1.81 6.02 -3.71
C ASP A 6 -1.32 6.68 -5.01
N ALA A 7 -1.71 7.94 -5.21
CA ALA A 7 -1.44 8.68 -6.44
C ALA A 7 0.05 8.85 -6.74
N HIS A 8 0.90 8.78 -5.72
CA HIS A 8 2.35 8.91 -5.90
C HIS A 8 3.02 7.64 -6.43
N LEU A 9 2.28 6.54 -6.49
CA LEU A 9 2.80 5.30 -7.06
C LEU A 9 2.45 5.24 -8.53
N SER A 10 3.36 4.68 -9.34
CA SER A 10 3.09 4.51 -10.76
C SER A 10 1.86 3.62 -10.96
N PRO A 11 0.89 4.04 -11.77
CA PRO A 11 -0.30 3.21 -12.00
C PRO A 11 0.03 1.89 -12.69
N THR A 12 1.20 1.77 -13.34
CA THR A 12 1.60 0.51 -13.98
C THR A 12 1.87 -0.61 -12.99
N ILE A 13 2.05 -0.27 -11.71
CA ILE A 13 2.20 -1.28 -10.66
C ILE A 13 0.90 -2.07 -10.46
N ALA A 14 -0.26 -1.43 -10.70
CA ALA A 14 -1.55 -2.08 -10.45
C ALA A 14 -1.77 -3.34 -11.29
N PRO A 15 -1.65 -3.32 -12.63
CA PRO A 15 -1.84 -4.55 -13.39
C PRO A 15 -0.81 -5.62 -13.06
N TRP A 16 0.42 -5.20 -12.72
CA TRP A 16 1.45 -6.17 -12.31
C TRP A 16 1.07 -6.86 -11.00
N LEU A 17 0.57 -6.09 -10.01
CA LEU A 17 0.11 -6.67 -8.74
C LEU A 17 -1.02 -7.65 -8.96
N ALA A 18 -1.99 -7.28 -9.79
CA ALA A 18 -3.14 -8.13 -10.06
C ALA A 18 -2.71 -9.45 -10.69
N ALA A 19 -1.81 -9.38 -11.67
CA ALA A 19 -1.36 -10.57 -12.38
C ALA A 19 -0.46 -11.45 -11.51
N THR A 20 0.37 -10.83 -10.66
CA THR A 20 1.37 -11.56 -9.88
C THR A 20 0.79 -12.17 -8.61
N PHE A 21 -0.13 -11.47 -7.96
CA PHE A 21 -0.61 -11.86 -6.62
C PHE A 21 -2.10 -12.16 -6.58
N SER A 22 -2.79 -12.10 -7.70
CA SER A 22 -4.23 -12.40 -7.79
C SER A 22 -5.07 -11.50 -6.87
N VAL A 23 -4.69 -10.24 -6.74
CA VAL A 23 -5.44 -9.24 -5.99
C VAL A 23 -6.09 -8.27 -6.97
N VAL A 24 -7.12 -7.56 -6.51
CA VAL A 24 -7.68 -6.45 -7.28
C VAL A 24 -6.87 -5.22 -6.88
N ALA A 25 -6.19 -4.61 -7.84
CA ALA A 25 -5.33 -3.44 -7.59
C ALA A 25 -5.84 -2.27 -8.41
N VAL A 26 -6.14 -1.15 -7.74
CA VAL A 26 -6.75 0.00 -8.38
C VAL A 26 -5.98 1.26 -7.99
N PRO A 27 -5.43 2.01 -8.97
CA PRO A 27 -4.86 3.32 -8.65
C PRO A 27 -5.96 4.29 -8.22
N VAL A 28 -5.70 5.05 -7.15
CA VAL A 28 -6.74 5.99 -6.67
C VAL A 28 -7.08 7.05 -7.71
N ARG A 29 -6.17 7.34 -8.64
CA ARG A 29 -6.45 8.28 -9.72
C ARG A 29 -7.61 7.81 -10.61
N ASP A 30 -7.78 6.50 -10.75
CA ASP A 30 -8.85 5.92 -11.55
C ASP A 30 -10.21 6.02 -10.86
N LEU A 31 -10.20 6.39 -9.57
CA LEU A 31 -11.42 6.55 -8.78
C LEU A 31 -11.79 8.02 -8.61
N GLY A 32 -11.13 8.92 -9.34
CA GLY A 32 -11.36 10.34 -9.20
C GLY A 32 -10.76 10.95 -7.94
N LEU A 33 -9.85 10.23 -7.29
CA LEU A 33 -9.22 10.67 -6.04
C LEU A 33 -7.78 11.13 -6.22
N ARG A 34 -7.36 11.29 -7.46
CA ARG A 34 -5.98 11.62 -7.80
C ARG A 34 -5.46 12.87 -7.09
N GLU A 35 -6.32 13.86 -6.93
CA GLU A 35 -5.94 15.13 -6.32
C GLU A 35 -6.48 15.29 -4.91
N ALA A 36 -7.06 14.24 -4.35
CA ALA A 36 -7.60 14.31 -3.02
C ALA A 36 -6.48 14.29 -1.99
N GLN A 37 -6.72 14.95 -0.86
CA GLN A 37 -5.84 14.88 0.29
C GLN A 37 -5.96 13.52 0.95
N ASP A 38 -5.00 13.20 1.85
CA ASP A 38 -5.00 11.92 2.53
C ASP A 38 -6.30 11.64 3.31
N PRO A 39 -6.86 12.59 4.09
CA PRO A 39 -8.08 12.27 4.83
C PRO A 39 -9.25 11.84 3.95
N PRO A 40 -9.58 12.50 2.82
CA PRO A 40 -10.63 12.00 1.94
C PRO A 40 -10.34 10.62 1.35
N ILE A 41 -9.08 10.33 1.00
CA ILE A 41 -8.73 9.02 0.47
C ILE A 41 -8.90 7.96 1.57
N PHE A 42 -8.45 8.25 2.77
CA PHE A 42 -8.56 7.34 3.90
C PHE A 42 -10.05 7.03 4.19
N ALA A 43 -10.90 8.05 4.20
CA ALA A 43 -12.33 7.87 4.44
C ALA A 43 -12.99 7.03 3.34
N ALA A 44 -12.64 7.27 2.07
CA ALA A 44 -13.17 6.49 0.97
C ALA A 44 -12.70 5.03 1.05
N ALA A 45 -11.44 4.81 1.40
CA ALA A 45 -10.89 3.47 1.56
C ALA A 45 -11.55 2.73 2.72
N LYS A 46 -11.82 3.45 3.80
CA LYS A 46 -12.53 2.88 4.95
C LYS A 46 -13.93 2.41 4.54
N ALA A 47 -14.66 3.26 3.82
CA ALA A 47 -16.01 2.92 3.37
C ALA A 47 -16.00 1.72 2.42
N ALA A 48 -14.96 1.60 1.61
CA ALA A 48 -14.84 0.50 0.64
C ALA A 48 -14.26 -0.78 1.29
N GLY A 49 -13.66 -0.68 2.47
CA GLY A 49 -13.08 -1.84 3.14
C GLY A 49 -11.84 -2.39 2.43
N VAL A 50 -11.04 -1.52 1.85
CA VAL A 50 -9.87 -1.93 1.04
C VAL A 50 -8.56 -1.73 1.80
N VAL A 51 -7.46 -2.20 1.20
CA VAL A 51 -6.11 -1.96 1.68
C VAL A 51 -5.53 -0.79 0.90
N VAL A 52 -4.82 0.11 1.56
CA VAL A 52 -4.14 1.23 0.89
C VAL A 52 -2.63 0.94 0.85
N MET A 53 -2.05 1.03 -0.34
CA MET A 53 -0.60 0.91 -0.52
C MET A 53 -0.05 2.31 -0.78
N THR A 54 0.88 2.76 0.05
CA THR A 54 1.36 4.14 0.00
C THR A 54 2.78 4.26 0.51
N LYS A 55 3.47 5.32 0.10
CA LYS A 55 4.77 5.71 0.67
C LYS A 55 4.61 6.79 1.75
N ASP A 56 3.40 7.29 1.93
CA ASP A 56 3.15 8.44 2.79
C ASP A 56 2.93 8.01 4.25
N ALA A 57 3.77 8.50 5.15
CA ALA A 57 3.67 8.20 6.57
C ALA A 57 2.35 8.67 7.19
N ASP A 58 1.67 9.63 6.57
CA ASP A 58 0.40 10.12 7.09
C ASP A 58 -0.67 9.02 7.11
N PHE A 59 -0.66 8.12 6.14
CA PHE A 59 -1.59 6.99 6.13
C PHE A 59 -1.28 6.02 7.26
N ALA A 60 0.00 5.77 7.54
CA ALA A 60 0.40 4.93 8.65
C ALA A 60 -0.09 5.51 9.97
N GLU A 61 0.08 6.82 10.14
CA GLU A 61 -0.35 7.52 11.33
C GLU A 61 -1.87 7.44 11.50
N MET A 62 -2.61 7.64 10.42
CA MET A 62 -4.07 7.59 10.47
C MET A 62 -4.59 6.22 10.87
N VAL A 63 -4.03 5.14 10.32
CA VAL A 63 -4.52 3.81 10.68
C VAL A 63 -4.16 3.45 12.12
N GLU A 64 -3.01 3.92 12.61
CA GLU A 64 -2.65 3.70 14.02
C GLU A 64 -3.59 4.44 14.96
N ARG A 65 -4.01 5.64 14.57
CA ARG A 65 -4.88 6.46 15.40
C ARG A 65 -6.35 6.06 15.30
N LEU A 66 -6.81 5.75 14.08
CA LEU A 66 -8.23 5.52 13.80
C LEU A 66 -8.61 4.05 13.68
N GLY A 67 -7.63 3.19 13.50
CA GLY A 67 -7.87 1.77 13.32
C GLY A 67 -8.29 1.40 11.90
N PRO A 68 -8.19 0.12 11.54
CA PRO A 68 -8.66 -0.37 10.25
C PRO A 68 -10.19 -0.50 10.24
N PRO A 69 -10.87 -0.64 9.08
CA PRO A 69 -10.31 -0.38 7.78
C PRO A 69 -10.06 1.10 7.52
N PRO A 70 -9.23 1.47 6.58
CA PRO A 70 -8.46 0.59 5.72
C PRO A 70 -7.22 0.05 6.43
N GLN A 71 -6.77 -1.14 6.02
CA GLN A 71 -5.43 -1.60 6.38
C GLN A 71 -4.45 -0.88 5.47
N VAL A 72 -3.21 -0.71 5.92
CA VAL A 72 -2.21 0.06 5.18
C VAL A 72 -0.95 -0.77 4.94
N LEU A 73 -0.51 -0.79 3.68
CA LEU A 73 0.82 -1.28 3.29
C LEU A 73 1.68 -0.05 3.09
N TRP A 74 2.60 0.19 3.99
CA TRP A 74 3.44 1.38 3.99
C TRP A 74 4.79 1.03 3.37
N LEU A 75 5.03 1.57 2.17
CA LEU A 75 6.27 1.33 1.43
C LEU A 75 7.34 2.28 1.93
N ARG A 76 8.39 1.72 2.51
CA ARG A 76 9.48 2.50 3.10
C ARG A 76 10.77 2.41 2.31
N CYS A 77 10.69 1.99 1.07
CA CYS A 77 11.88 1.80 0.24
C CYS A 77 12.38 3.07 -0.44
N GLY A 78 11.78 4.22 -0.12
CA GLY A 78 12.25 5.52 -0.64
C GLY A 78 12.05 5.69 -2.14
N ASN A 79 12.90 6.52 -2.74
CA ASN A 79 12.86 6.75 -4.19
C ASN A 79 13.45 5.56 -4.92
N THR A 80 12.59 4.83 -5.59
CA THR A 80 12.93 3.55 -6.20
C THR A 80 12.34 3.52 -7.61
N SER A 81 13.06 2.91 -8.55
CA SER A 81 12.49 2.66 -9.87
C SER A 81 11.33 1.65 -9.74
N ASN A 82 10.45 1.63 -10.74
CA ASN A 82 9.38 0.63 -10.75
C ASN A 82 9.94 -0.79 -10.74
N ALA A 83 11.05 -1.03 -11.42
CA ALA A 83 11.66 -2.36 -11.43
C ALA A 83 12.15 -2.76 -10.04
N ALA A 84 12.79 -1.82 -9.32
CA ALA A 84 13.25 -2.10 -7.97
C ALA A 84 12.07 -2.30 -7.00
N LEU A 85 11.02 -1.49 -7.15
CA LEU A 85 9.83 -1.64 -6.32
C LEU A 85 9.18 -3.01 -6.55
N ARG A 86 9.09 -3.46 -7.81
CA ARG A 86 8.54 -4.78 -8.09
C ARG A 86 9.35 -5.89 -7.43
N ARG A 87 10.68 -5.75 -7.40
CA ARG A 87 11.53 -6.76 -6.72
C ARG A 87 11.26 -6.80 -5.22
N VAL A 88 11.13 -5.64 -4.59
CA VAL A 88 10.81 -5.57 -3.16
C VAL A 88 9.45 -6.20 -2.89
N LEU A 89 8.45 -5.86 -3.68
CA LEU A 89 7.11 -6.40 -3.52
C LEU A 89 7.08 -7.91 -3.78
N ALA A 90 7.81 -8.38 -4.79
CA ALA A 90 7.85 -9.81 -5.07
C ALA A 90 8.44 -10.58 -3.88
N SER A 91 9.41 -9.97 -3.18
CA SER A 91 10.04 -10.60 -2.03
C SER A 91 9.16 -10.54 -0.76
N GLU A 92 8.53 -9.41 -0.50
CA GLU A 92 7.90 -9.16 0.80
C GLU A 92 6.38 -9.24 0.80
N LEU A 93 5.74 -9.03 -0.34
CA LEU A 93 4.28 -8.99 -0.37
C LEU A 93 3.61 -10.33 -0.06
N PRO A 94 4.14 -11.48 -0.47
CA PRO A 94 3.48 -12.75 -0.10
C PRO A 94 3.23 -12.90 1.39
N ALA A 95 4.23 -12.62 2.22
CA ALA A 95 4.06 -12.68 3.68
C ALA A 95 3.13 -11.58 4.17
N ALA A 96 3.21 -10.39 3.57
CA ALA A 96 2.35 -9.27 3.94
C ALA A 96 0.88 -9.59 3.67
N LEU A 97 0.57 -10.26 2.56
CA LEU A 97 -0.81 -10.64 2.24
C LEU A 97 -1.39 -11.58 3.28
N ILE A 98 -0.57 -12.49 3.80
CA ILE A 98 -1.00 -13.40 4.86
C ILE A 98 -1.35 -12.61 6.12
N ARG A 99 -0.52 -11.64 6.47
CA ARG A 99 -0.75 -10.79 7.64
C ARG A 99 -1.97 -9.90 7.48
N LEU A 100 -2.20 -9.39 6.28
CA LEU A 100 -3.42 -8.63 5.99
C LEU A 100 -4.65 -9.50 6.17
N ALA A 101 -4.59 -10.75 5.73
CA ALA A 101 -5.72 -11.66 5.83
C ALA A 101 -6.11 -11.94 7.28
N ILE A 102 -5.16 -11.90 8.21
CA ILE A 102 -5.47 -12.08 9.64
C ILE A 102 -5.71 -10.77 10.38
N GLY A 103 -5.80 -9.66 9.64
CA GLY A 103 -6.26 -8.39 10.21
C GLY A 103 -5.20 -7.45 10.71
N VAL A 104 -3.92 -7.67 10.40
CA VAL A 104 -2.86 -6.73 10.81
C VAL A 104 -3.12 -5.36 10.17
N PRO A 105 -3.23 -4.30 10.97
CA PRO A 105 -3.68 -3.00 10.43
C PRO A 105 -2.62 -2.24 9.64
N LEU A 106 -1.34 -2.41 9.97
CA LEU A 106 -0.26 -1.66 9.31
C LEU A 106 0.91 -2.60 9.09
N ILE A 107 1.39 -2.67 7.86
CA ILE A 107 2.53 -3.50 7.50
C ILE A 107 3.53 -2.63 6.75
N GLU A 108 4.77 -2.62 7.21
CA GLU A 108 5.85 -1.89 6.56
C GLU A 108 6.52 -2.80 5.55
N ILE A 109 6.80 -2.28 4.37
CA ILE A 109 7.46 -3.02 3.30
C ILE A 109 8.69 -2.23 2.87
N GLY A 110 9.82 -2.95 2.73
CA GLY A 110 11.05 -2.33 2.29
C GLY A 110 11.73 -1.48 3.36
N ALA A 111 11.38 -1.65 4.62
CA ALA A 111 12.08 -0.97 5.71
C ALA A 111 13.47 -1.58 5.86
N GLU A 112 14.47 -0.73 5.79
CA GLU A 112 15.79 -1.26 5.83
C GLU A 112 16.36 -1.27 7.13
N GLU A 113 16.62 -1.40 7.28
CA GLU A 113 17.03 -0.96 8.28
C GLU A 113 18.20 -1.41 8.48
N ASP A 114 17.69 -1.45 7.50
CA ASP A 114 18.36 -1.85 7.55
C ASP A 114 19.35 -2.16 7.63
N GLY A 115 19.32 -2.07 7.64
CA GLY A 115 19.98 -2.39 7.72
C GLY A 115 20.75 -2.57 8.01
N SER A 116 20.48 -2.42 8.09
CA SER A 116 21.03 -2.60 8.56
C SER A 116 21.89 -2.94 8.74
N SER A 117 21.84 -2.84 8.78
CA SER A 117 22.50 -3.19 9.11
C SER A 117 23.40 -3.62 9.20
N GLU A 118 23.34 -3.54 9.17
CA GLU A 118 24.05 -3.98 9.34
C GLU A 118 24.69 -4.31 9.45
#